data_65a783566e2a74679f85fb703a8e191b
#
_entry.id   65a783566e2a74679f85fb703a8e191b
#
_cell.length_a   1.000
_cell.length_b   1.000
_cell.length_c   1.000
_cell.angle_alpha   90.00
_cell.angle_beta   90.00
_cell.angle_gamma   90.00
#
_symmetry.space_group_name_H-M   'P 1'
#
loop_
_entity.id
_entity.type
_entity.pdbx_description
1 polymer ?
#
loop_
_entity_poly.entity_id
_entity_poly.type
_entity_poly.pdbx_seq_one_letter_code
_entity_poly.pdbx_strand_id
1 'polypeptide(L)'
;MEITLQYFDGCPNWGTVAERLAAITAERPEVTVKLHRIETQEEAESVDFRGSPTLLADGAALFPTPDAPPSPSCRVYLTPEGLAGSPTTEQIRDAIADIEAGTR
;
A
#
# COMPACT_ATOMS: atom_id res chain seq x y z
N MET A 1 10.43 -7.64 8.17
CA MET A 1 9.23 -6.80 7.99
C MET A 1 8.35 -7.41 6.91
N GLU A 2 7.07 -7.57 7.19
CA GLU A 2 6.12 -8.04 6.19
C GLU A 2 5.31 -6.83 5.65
N ILE A 3 5.34 -6.66 4.34
CA ILE A 3 4.52 -5.66 3.65
C ILE A 3 3.31 -6.37 3.07
N THR A 4 2.11 -5.92 3.44
CA THR A 4 0.88 -6.43 2.85
C THR A 4 0.36 -5.42 1.82
N LEU A 5 0.17 -5.88 0.59
CA LEU A 5 -0.47 -5.10 -0.46
C LEU A 5 -1.92 -5.52 -0.53
N GLN A 6 -2.81 -4.66 -0.03
CA GLN A 6 -4.25 -4.86 -0.16
C GLN A 6 -4.73 -4.19 -1.43
N TYR A 7 -5.51 -4.90 -2.22
CA TYR A 7 -5.93 -4.41 -3.53
C TYR A 7 -7.32 -4.87 -3.91
N PHE A 8 -7.90 -4.12 -4.83
CA PHE A 8 -9.17 -4.43 -5.46
C PHE A 8 -8.92 -4.66 -6.95
N ASP A 9 -9.33 -5.81 -7.48
CA ASP A 9 -9.05 -6.19 -8.87
C ASP A 9 -9.60 -5.20 -9.90
N GLY A 10 -10.67 -4.49 -9.59
CA GLY A 10 -11.21 -3.47 -10.48
C GLY A 10 -10.32 -2.25 -10.64
N CYS A 11 -9.26 -2.13 -9.85
CA CYS A 11 -8.30 -1.03 -9.95
C CYS A 11 -6.95 -1.55 -10.45
N PRO A 12 -6.48 -1.17 -11.65
CA PRO A 12 -5.26 -1.74 -12.22
C PRO A 12 -3.95 -1.26 -11.56
N ASN A 13 -4.02 -0.24 -10.73
CA ASN A 13 -2.82 0.39 -10.14
C ASN A 13 -2.04 -0.50 -9.18
N TRP A 14 -2.66 -1.55 -8.65
CA TRP A 14 -1.98 -2.44 -7.71
C TRP A 14 -0.82 -3.20 -8.35
N GLY A 15 -0.92 -3.52 -9.64
CA GLY A 15 0.16 -4.20 -10.37
C GLY A 15 1.43 -3.37 -10.41
N THR A 16 1.30 -2.06 -10.60
CA THR A 16 2.43 -1.13 -10.56
C THR A 16 3.11 -1.15 -9.20
N VAL A 17 2.32 -1.14 -8.12
CA VAL A 17 2.87 -1.19 -6.75
C VAL A 17 3.53 -2.55 -6.50
N ALA A 18 2.95 -3.64 -6.97
CA ALA A 18 3.55 -4.98 -6.84
C ALA A 18 4.94 -5.02 -7.49
N GLU A 19 5.08 -4.44 -8.69
CA GLU A 19 6.38 -4.36 -9.38
C GLU A 19 7.39 -3.53 -8.59
N ARG A 20 6.96 -2.41 -8.03
CA ARG A 20 7.83 -1.53 -7.24
C ARG A 20 8.28 -2.22 -5.95
N LEU A 21 7.39 -2.95 -5.31
CA LEU A 21 7.73 -3.75 -4.13
C LEU A 21 8.72 -4.86 -4.46
N ALA A 22 8.56 -5.51 -5.61
CA ALA A 22 9.50 -6.53 -6.05
C ALA A 22 10.92 -5.97 -6.20
N ALA A 23 11.05 -4.75 -6.75
CA ALA A 23 12.35 -4.09 -6.86
C ALA A 23 12.95 -3.80 -5.49
N ILE A 24 12.13 -3.39 -4.53
CA ILE A 24 12.58 -3.11 -3.16
C ILE A 24 13.03 -4.39 -2.45
N THR A 25 12.26 -5.48 -2.58
CA THR A 25 12.60 -6.74 -1.92
C THR A 25 13.84 -7.39 -2.53
N ALA A 26 14.14 -7.12 -3.81
CA ALA A 26 15.39 -7.57 -4.43
C ALA A 26 16.61 -6.94 -3.77
N GLU A 27 16.48 -5.71 -3.28
CA GLU A 27 17.56 -5.00 -2.57
C GLU A 27 17.56 -5.32 -1.08
N ARG A 28 16.41 -5.70 -0.53
CA ARG A 28 16.20 -5.88 0.90
C ARG A 28 15.51 -7.21 1.19
N PRO A 29 16.27 -8.32 1.24
CA PRO A 29 15.67 -9.66 1.41
C PRO A 29 14.97 -9.87 2.75
N GLU A 30 15.20 -9.01 3.75
CA GLU A 30 14.48 -9.07 5.02
C GLU A 30 13.04 -8.55 4.93
N VAL A 31 12.70 -7.88 3.82
CA VAL A 31 11.34 -7.41 3.55
C VAL A 31 10.62 -8.47 2.71
N THR A 32 9.46 -8.92 3.20
CA THR A 32 8.61 -9.87 2.47
C THR A 32 7.31 -9.21 2.06
N VAL A 33 6.70 -9.68 0.98
CA VAL A 33 5.45 -9.11 0.44
C VAL A 33 4.35 -10.16 0.44
N LYS A 34 3.18 -9.77 0.94
CA LYS A 34 1.97 -10.57 0.92
C LYS A 34 0.89 -9.81 0.17
N LEU A 35 0.13 -10.51 -0.68
CA LEU A 35 -1.01 -9.91 -1.39
C LEU A 35 -2.30 -10.26 -0.66
N HIS A 36 -3.19 -9.27 -0.55
CA HIS A 36 -4.50 -9.46 0.08
C HIS A 36 -5.56 -8.80 -0.79
N ARG A 37 -6.32 -9.62 -1.52
CA ARG A 37 -7.40 -9.13 -2.38
C ARG A 37 -8.65 -8.82 -1.59
N ILE A 38 -9.22 -7.64 -1.80
CA ILE A 38 -10.47 -7.21 -1.20
C ILE A 38 -11.55 -7.27 -2.29
N GLU A 39 -12.61 -8.03 -2.07
CA GLU A 39 -13.63 -8.27 -3.09
C GLU A 39 -14.98 -7.62 -2.79
N THR A 40 -15.29 -7.39 -1.51
CA THR A 40 -16.61 -6.90 -1.10
C THR A 40 -16.50 -5.72 -0.16
N GLN A 41 -17.61 -4.98 -0.03
CA GLN A 41 -17.72 -3.89 0.94
C GLN A 41 -17.54 -4.40 2.37
N GLU A 42 -18.08 -5.58 2.68
CA GLU A 42 -17.94 -6.19 4.00
C GLU A 42 -16.46 -6.47 4.34
N GLU A 43 -15.70 -6.99 3.37
CA GLU A 43 -14.28 -7.22 3.57
C GLU A 43 -13.54 -5.91 3.79
N ALA A 44 -13.86 -4.88 2.99
CA ALA A 44 -13.24 -3.57 3.13
C ALA A 44 -13.48 -3.01 4.53
N GLU A 45 -14.68 -3.11 5.04
CA GLU A 45 -15.02 -2.63 6.37
C GLU A 45 -14.33 -3.45 7.47
N SER A 46 -14.25 -4.77 7.29
CA SER A 46 -13.66 -5.65 8.31
C SER A 46 -12.16 -5.44 8.51
N VAL A 47 -11.44 -5.00 7.48
CA VAL A 47 -9.99 -4.76 7.52
C VAL A 47 -9.62 -3.29 7.38
N ASP A 48 -10.63 -2.41 7.40
CA ASP A 48 -10.45 -0.96 7.27
C ASP A 48 -9.73 -0.58 5.95
N PHE A 49 -10.10 -1.26 4.86
CA PHE A 49 -9.52 -1.02 3.53
C PHE A 49 -10.14 0.23 2.90
N ARG A 50 -9.32 1.22 2.63
CA ARG A 50 -9.76 2.55 2.18
C ARG A 50 -9.32 2.89 0.76
N GLY A 51 -9.22 1.89 -0.08
CA GLY A 51 -8.91 2.06 -1.49
C GLY A 51 -7.66 1.31 -1.92
N SER A 52 -7.65 0.90 -3.17
CA SER A 52 -6.58 0.13 -3.78
C SER A 52 -5.61 1.06 -4.53
N PRO A 53 -4.30 0.87 -4.43
CA PRO A 53 -3.60 -0.08 -3.58
C PRO A 53 -3.36 0.47 -2.17
N THR A 54 -3.43 -0.38 -1.15
CA THR A 54 -3.11 -0.02 0.22
C THR A 54 -1.92 -0.85 0.70
N LEU A 55 -0.96 -0.20 1.35
CA LEU A 55 0.24 -0.86 1.86
C LEU A 55 0.27 -0.84 3.37
N LEU A 56 0.50 -2.01 3.96
CA LEU A 56 0.66 -2.17 5.40
C LEU A 56 2.05 -2.73 5.69
N ALA A 57 2.72 -2.18 6.69
CA ALA A 57 3.99 -2.72 7.19
C ALA A 57 3.72 -3.32 8.56
N ASP A 58 3.80 -4.65 8.68
CA ASP A 58 3.46 -5.38 9.90
C ASP A 58 2.11 -4.96 10.48
N GLY A 59 1.13 -4.72 9.59
CA GLY A 59 -0.22 -4.33 9.96
C GLY A 59 -0.48 -2.83 10.07
N ALA A 60 0.55 -1.99 10.02
CA ALA A 60 0.39 -0.53 10.12
C ALA A 60 0.41 0.13 8.73
N ALA A 61 -0.50 1.07 8.51
CA ALA A 61 -0.58 1.75 7.22
C ALA A 61 0.67 2.57 6.92
N LEU A 62 1.27 2.34 5.75
CA LEU A 62 2.41 3.14 5.28
C LEU A 62 1.97 4.55 4.86
N PHE A 63 0.77 4.65 4.28
CA PHE A 63 0.21 5.92 3.80
C PHE A 63 -1.22 6.06 4.34
N PRO A 64 -1.38 6.50 5.61
CA PRO A 64 -2.71 6.57 6.23
C PRO A 64 -3.67 7.52 5.52
N THR A 65 -4.95 7.14 5.46
CA THR A 65 -6.02 7.97 4.92
C THR A 65 -7.21 7.96 5.89
N PRO A 66 -7.06 8.57 7.07
CA PRO A 66 -8.05 8.41 8.13
C PRO A 66 -9.44 8.95 7.81
N ASP A 67 -9.53 9.91 6.86
CA ASP A 67 -10.79 10.52 6.50
C ASP A 67 -11.55 9.81 5.38
N ALA A 68 -10.92 8.82 4.73
CA ALA A 68 -11.58 8.07 3.67
C ALA A 68 -12.41 6.93 4.25
N PRO A 69 -13.66 6.71 3.77
CA PRO A 69 -14.45 5.56 4.24
C PRO A 69 -13.92 4.26 3.66
N PRO A 70 -14.06 3.13 4.39
CA PRO A 70 -13.71 1.82 3.83
C PRO A 70 -14.54 1.52 2.58
N SER A 71 -13.86 1.09 1.49
CA SER A 71 -14.54 0.82 0.23
C SER A 71 -13.63 0.04 -0.72
N PRO A 72 -14.16 -0.93 -1.49
CA PRO A 72 -13.41 -1.58 -2.57
C PRO A 72 -13.36 -0.65 -3.78
N SER A 73 -12.46 0.32 -3.75
CA SER A 73 -12.33 1.37 -4.75
C SER A 73 -10.86 1.71 -4.99
N CYS A 74 -10.59 2.57 -5.96
CA CYS A 74 -9.24 3.09 -6.20
C CYS A 74 -8.97 4.27 -5.27
N ARG A 75 -7.72 4.45 -4.87
CA ARG A 75 -7.29 5.63 -4.12
C ARG A 75 -6.26 6.41 -4.92
N VAL A 76 -6.02 7.64 -4.51
CA VAL A 76 -5.07 8.54 -5.14
C VAL A 76 -3.93 8.85 -4.17
N TYR A 77 -2.72 8.93 -4.70
CA TYR A 77 -1.52 9.28 -3.94
C TYR A 77 -0.97 10.62 -4.42
N LEU A 78 -0.56 11.45 -3.49
CA LEU A 78 0.17 12.67 -3.84
C LEU A 78 1.65 12.29 -4.01
N THR A 79 2.18 12.54 -5.20
CA THR A 79 3.58 12.23 -5.53
C THR A 79 4.29 13.52 -5.93
N PRO A 80 5.62 13.51 -6.04
CA PRO A 80 6.36 14.69 -6.54
C PRO A 80 5.94 15.16 -7.93
N GLU A 81 5.32 14.25 -8.70
CA GLU A 81 4.85 14.55 -10.07
C GLU A 81 3.35 14.89 -10.11
N GLY A 82 2.70 15.00 -8.95
CA GLY A 82 1.28 15.26 -8.85
C GLY A 82 0.50 14.05 -8.36
N LEU A 83 -0.84 14.09 -8.51
CA LEU A 83 -1.69 12.99 -8.10
C LEU A 83 -1.54 11.78 -9.03
N ALA A 84 -1.45 10.58 -8.43
CA ALA A 84 -1.26 9.35 -9.17
C ALA A 84 -2.01 8.21 -8.49
N GLY A 85 -2.19 7.11 -9.23
CA GLY A 85 -2.87 5.91 -8.70
C GLY A 85 -1.99 5.05 -7.78
N SER A 86 -0.70 5.39 -7.65
CA SER A 86 0.25 4.62 -6.85
C SER A 86 1.36 5.54 -6.32
N PRO A 87 1.94 5.21 -5.15
CA PRO A 87 3.11 5.94 -4.66
C PRO A 87 4.35 5.56 -5.49
N THR A 88 5.33 6.44 -5.53
CA THR A 88 6.60 6.15 -6.21
C THR A 88 7.40 5.12 -5.41
N THR A 89 8.36 4.48 -6.09
CA THR A 89 9.28 3.55 -5.42
C THR A 89 10.03 4.24 -4.27
N GLU A 90 10.47 5.47 -4.48
CA GLU A 90 11.15 6.24 -3.43
C GLU A 90 10.25 6.53 -2.24
N GLN A 91 8.98 6.87 -2.48
CA GLN A 91 8.02 7.10 -1.40
C GLN A 91 7.83 5.83 -0.57
N ILE A 92 7.75 4.68 -1.22
CA ILE A 92 7.61 3.40 -0.51
C ILE A 92 8.87 3.11 0.31
N ARG A 93 10.06 3.29 -0.26
CA ARG A 93 11.32 3.10 0.47
C ARG A 93 11.42 4.02 1.68
N ASP A 94 11.09 5.29 1.50
CA ASP A 94 11.14 6.27 2.58
C ASP A 94 10.15 5.94 3.70
N ALA A 95 8.95 5.51 3.35
CA ALA A 95 7.94 5.11 4.33
C ALA A 95 8.39 3.89 5.15
N ILE A 96 9.01 2.91 4.49
CA ILE A 96 9.57 1.73 5.17
C ILE A 96 10.71 2.16 6.11
N ALA A 97 11.60 3.03 5.64
CA ALA A 97 12.72 3.53 6.44
C ALA A 97 12.23 4.29 7.67
N ASP A 98 11.17 5.10 7.54
CA ASP A 98 10.58 5.83 8.66
C ASP A 98 10.04 4.89 9.74
N ILE A 99 9.39 3.80 9.33
CA ILE A 99 8.88 2.81 10.27
C ILE A 99 10.03 2.09 10.98
N GLU A 100 11.07 1.71 10.24
CA GLU A 100 12.24 1.05 10.80
C GLU A 100 12.99 1.94 11.78
N ALA A 101 13.02 3.25 11.52
CA ALA A 101 13.65 4.22 12.40
C ALA A 101 12.78 4.57 13.62
N GLY A 102 11.54 4.09 13.68
CA GLY A 102 10.64 4.39 14.79
C GLY A 102 10.07 5.80 14.77
N THR A 103 10.06 6.47 13.60
CA THR A 103 9.54 7.84 13.47
C THR A 103 8.04 7.90 13.13
N ARG A 104 7.39 6.76 13.11
CA ARG A 104 5.95 6.65 12.85
C ARG A 104 5.22 5.91 13.95
#